data_da78addc798fae80ff1fea490e53513c
#
_entry.id   da78addc798fae80ff1fea490e53513c
#
_cell.length_a   1.000
_cell.length_b   1.000
_cell.length_c   1.000
_cell.angle_alpha   90.00
_cell.angle_beta   90.00
_cell.angle_gamma   90.00
#
_symmetry.space_group_name_H-M   'P 1'
#
loop_
_entity.id
_entity.type
_entity.pdbx_description
1 polymer ?
#
loop_
_entity_poly.entity_id
_entity_poly.type
_entity_poly.pdbx_seq_one_letter_code
_entity_poly.pdbx_strand_id
1 'polypeptide(L)'
;DKITFIGSTFMNYGQKETYKNNIIVLDSCSKMDNVENAEIECYKTEKDVLLAWQKLIQRENPDIITGYNIFGFDYSFMFKRAQENNCVEQFLELSRNEDEVCGEMEEDGTYKIEEAKIVIASGEHDLCFIKMPGRIQVDLYNYLRRDYNLPSYKLDYVAGQFIGDNVLKIEHGENDDKQQITTIFTKNMMGVHEGTYIHFEEISHSSDYYKQGAKFIIRSMNKETKSFVIDNHEHLNMEKKVRWGLAKDDVTPQDIFRLANQGPDERALVAKYCIQDCNLVHHLMNKIDVVTGFIEMAKICSVP
;
A
#
# COMPACT_ATOMS: atom_id res chain seq x y z
N ASP A 1 -15.34 -4.63 15.77
CA ASP A 1 -14.38 -5.55 15.11
C ASP A 1 -13.00 -5.40 15.73
N LYS A 2 -12.20 -6.48 15.74
CA LYS A 2 -10.84 -6.48 16.28
C LYS A 2 -9.81 -6.20 15.20
N ILE A 3 -8.67 -5.64 15.58
CA ILE A 3 -7.49 -5.58 14.73
C ILE A 3 -6.90 -6.99 14.65
N THR A 4 -6.80 -7.53 13.45
CA THR A 4 -6.25 -8.87 13.20
C THR A 4 -4.87 -8.81 12.53
N PHE A 5 -4.60 -7.77 11.75
CA PHE A 5 -3.33 -7.53 11.06
C PHE A 5 -2.95 -6.06 11.10
N ILE A 6 -1.67 -5.79 11.30
CA ILE A 6 -1.05 -4.48 11.03
C ILE A 6 0.18 -4.71 10.17
N GLY A 7 0.11 -4.32 8.89
CA GLY A 7 1.25 -4.32 7.99
C GLY A 7 2.02 -3.01 8.05
N SER A 8 3.34 -3.11 8.06
CA SER A 8 4.23 -1.94 8.00
C SER A 8 5.46 -2.29 7.19
N THR A 9 5.73 -1.50 6.17
CA THR A 9 6.89 -1.71 5.29
C THR A 9 7.80 -0.50 5.34
N PHE A 10 9.10 -0.74 5.27
CA PHE A 10 10.12 0.29 5.48
C PHE A 10 11.05 0.39 4.29
N MET A 11 11.26 1.60 3.81
CA MET A 11 12.11 1.91 2.67
C MET A 11 12.94 3.17 2.94
N ASN A 12 14.20 3.15 2.55
CA ASN A 12 15.02 4.35 2.59
C ASN A 12 14.72 5.25 1.39
N TYR A 13 14.68 6.57 1.62
CA TYR A 13 14.50 7.54 0.54
C TYR A 13 15.55 7.36 -0.56
N GLY A 14 15.08 7.38 -1.80
CA GLY A 14 15.92 7.14 -2.98
C GLY A 14 16.13 5.67 -3.34
N GLN A 15 15.68 4.72 -2.51
CA GLN A 15 15.68 3.30 -2.84
C GLN A 15 14.36 2.91 -3.54
N LYS A 16 14.38 1.77 -4.23
CA LYS A 16 13.20 1.25 -4.95
C LYS A 16 12.54 0.07 -4.25
N GLU A 17 13.26 -0.57 -3.35
CA GLU A 17 12.85 -1.78 -2.65
C GLU A 17 12.81 -1.52 -1.14
N THR A 18 11.89 -2.16 -0.46
CA THR A 18 11.80 -2.12 1.00
C THR A 18 12.90 -2.95 1.63
N TYR A 19 13.53 -2.43 2.69
CA TYR A 19 14.52 -3.19 3.45
C TYR A 19 13.87 -4.07 4.52
N LYS A 20 12.61 -3.82 4.86
CA LYS A 20 11.83 -4.60 5.83
C LYS A 20 10.35 -4.59 5.47
N ASN A 21 9.73 -5.76 5.53
CA ASN A 21 8.29 -5.98 5.40
C ASN A 21 7.80 -6.64 6.69
N ASN A 22 7.24 -5.85 7.61
CA ASN A 22 6.75 -6.35 8.89
C ASN A 22 5.23 -6.55 8.84
N ILE A 23 4.77 -7.64 9.42
CA ILE A 23 3.35 -7.92 9.64
C ILE A 23 3.13 -8.42 11.06
N ILE A 24 2.30 -7.70 11.80
CA ILE A 24 1.88 -8.05 13.15
C ILE A 24 0.50 -8.69 13.05
N VAL A 25 0.36 -9.89 13.57
CA VAL A 25 -0.84 -10.73 13.41
C VAL A 25 -1.41 -11.11 14.75
N LEU A 26 -2.73 -11.00 14.88
CA LEU A 26 -3.46 -11.58 15.99
C LEU A 26 -3.62 -13.10 15.73
N ASP A 27 -3.17 -13.92 16.67
CA ASP A 27 -3.00 -15.36 16.54
C ASP A 27 -1.81 -15.80 15.68
N SER A 28 -1.73 -17.10 15.37
CA SER A 28 -0.63 -17.69 14.61
C SER A 28 -0.73 -17.40 13.12
N CYS A 29 0.41 -17.24 12.47
CA CYS A 29 0.52 -17.07 11.03
C CYS A 29 1.68 -17.91 10.50
N SER A 30 1.47 -18.58 9.38
CA SER A 30 2.52 -19.31 8.65
C SER A 30 3.44 -18.34 7.90
N LYS A 31 4.56 -18.84 7.40
CA LYS A 31 5.45 -18.04 6.54
C LYS A 31 4.73 -17.64 5.26
N MET A 32 5.01 -16.42 4.81
CA MET A 32 4.52 -15.92 3.54
C MET A 32 5.47 -16.34 2.42
N ASP A 33 4.92 -16.95 1.37
CA ASP A 33 5.69 -17.28 0.19
C ASP A 33 5.96 -16.05 -0.69
N ASN A 34 7.18 -15.96 -1.23
CA ASN A 34 7.59 -14.91 -2.17
C ASN A 34 7.48 -13.47 -1.62
N VAL A 35 7.68 -13.28 -0.33
CA VAL A 35 7.83 -11.95 0.29
C VAL A 35 9.24 -11.83 0.83
N GLU A 36 10.06 -11.00 0.19
CA GLU A 36 11.43 -10.72 0.62
C GLU A 36 11.43 -9.89 1.91
N ASN A 37 12.45 -10.09 2.75
CA ASN A 37 12.64 -9.34 4.00
C ASN A 37 11.40 -9.31 4.91
N ALA A 38 10.63 -10.41 4.92
CA ALA A 38 9.42 -10.55 5.70
C ALA A 38 9.74 -10.86 7.17
N GLU A 39 9.14 -10.07 8.06
CA GLU A 39 9.15 -10.30 9.51
C GLU A 39 7.70 -10.48 9.99
N ILE A 40 7.38 -11.65 10.53
CA ILE A 40 6.04 -11.97 11.01
C ILE A 40 6.08 -12.03 12.53
N GLU A 41 5.30 -11.18 13.18
CA GLU A 41 5.13 -11.16 14.62
C GLU A 41 3.71 -11.59 14.99
N CYS A 42 3.57 -12.62 15.84
CA CYS A 42 2.28 -13.19 16.21
C CYS A 42 1.99 -13.00 17.69
N TYR A 43 0.82 -12.47 18.01
CA TYR A 43 0.39 -12.18 19.38
C TYR A 43 -0.98 -12.77 19.68
N LYS A 44 -1.24 -13.07 20.97
CA LYS A 44 -2.50 -13.69 21.40
C LYS A 44 -3.60 -12.70 21.76
N THR A 45 -3.22 -11.48 22.08
CA THR A 45 -4.19 -10.43 22.45
C THR A 45 -4.08 -9.24 21.50
N GLU A 46 -5.19 -8.56 21.28
CA GLU A 46 -5.23 -7.35 20.47
C GLU A 46 -4.40 -6.21 21.07
N LYS A 47 -4.36 -6.16 22.42
CA LYS A 47 -3.48 -5.24 23.15
C LYS A 47 -2.03 -5.41 22.73
N ASP A 48 -1.54 -6.66 22.71
CA ASP A 48 -0.15 -6.94 22.34
C ASP A 48 0.12 -6.60 20.85
N VAL A 49 -0.85 -6.79 19.96
CA VAL A 49 -0.76 -6.38 18.54
C VAL A 49 -0.56 -4.86 18.42
N LEU A 50 -1.36 -4.07 19.14
CA LEU A 50 -1.24 -2.61 19.16
C LEU A 50 0.09 -2.14 19.73
N LEU A 51 0.50 -2.68 20.87
CA LEU A 51 1.77 -2.32 21.52
C LEU A 51 3.00 -2.83 20.74
N ALA A 52 2.87 -3.92 20.02
CA ALA A 52 3.93 -4.39 19.11
C ALA A 52 4.16 -3.40 17.95
N TRP A 53 3.07 -2.84 17.38
CA TRP A 53 3.19 -1.79 16.37
C TRP A 53 3.82 -0.52 16.91
N GLN A 54 3.41 -0.06 18.09
CA GLN A 54 4.01 1.09 18.76
C GLN A 54 5.54 0.89 18.94
N LYS A 55 5.95 -0.29 19.45
CA LYS A 55 7.37 -0.65 19.60
C LYS A 55 8.10 -0.75 18.28
N LEU A 56 7.44 -1.23 17.22
CA LEU A 56 8.00 -1.27 15.88
C LEU A 56 8.33 0.13 15.39
N ILE A 57 7.42 1.10 15.55
CA ILE A 57 7.64 2.49 15.15
C ILE A 57 8.77 3.13 15.96
N GLN A 58 8.88 2.85 17.25
CA GLN A 58 10.02 3.32 18.05
C GLN A 58 11.34 2.68 17.61
N ARG A 59 11.36 1.38 17.38
CA ARG A 59 12.56 0.61 16.98
C ARG A 59 13.08 1.04 15.59
N GLU A 60 12.21 1.12 14.61
CA GLU A 60 12.58 1.51 13.23
C GLU A 60 12.77 3.03 13.09
N ASN A 61 12.17 3.80 13.97
CA ASN A 61 12.31 5.24 14.08
C ASN A 61 12.18 6.00 12.75
N PRO A 62 11.11 5.82 11.98
CA PRO A 62 10.95 6.43 10.66
C PRO A 62 10.85 7.95 10.73
N ASP A 63 11.45 8.65 9.75
CA ASP A 63 11.29 10.10 9.56
C ASP A 63 9.91 10.45 9.00
N ILE A 64 9.40 9.59 8.11
CA ILE A 64 8.14 9.78 7.42
C ILE A 64 7.27 8.54 7.64
N ILE A 65 6.04 8.75 8.10
CA ILE A 65 4.99 7.72 8.14
C ILE A 65 4.00 8.06 7.03
N THR A 66 3.74 7.09 6.17
CA THR A 66 2.80 7.25 5.06
C THR A 66 1.84 6.08 4.99
N GLY A 67 0.71 6.32 4.37
CA GLY A 67 -0.28 5.30 4.09
C GLY A 67 -1.35 5.84 3.15
N TYR A 68 -2.40 5.08 2.97
CA TYR A 68 -3.51 5.42 2.12
C TYR A 68 -4.80 5.52 2.91
N ASN A 69 -5.33 6.74 3.10
CA ASN A 69 -6.48 7.06 3.91
C ASN A 69 -6.28 6.79 5.43
N ILE A 70 -5.05 6.88 5.90
CA ILE A 70 -4.71 6.66 7.31
C ILE A 70 -5.32 7.72 8.24
N PHE A 71 -5.53 8.94 7.75
CA PHE A 71 -6.20 10.01 8.49
C PHE A 71 -7.73 9.88 8.48
N GLY A 72 -8.28 9.16 7.52
CA GLY A 72 -9.72 8.91 7.45
C GLY A 72 -10.16 7.63 8.16
N PHE A 73 -9.26 6.69 8.43
CA PHE A 73 -9.63 5.40 8.97
C PHE A 73 -8.64 4.83 10.00
N ASP A 74 -7.40 4.53 9.61
CA ASP A 74 -6.51 3.68 10.40
C ASP A 74 -6.21 4.23 11.79
N TYR A 75 -5.83 5.49 11.91
CA TYR A 75 -5.50 6.09 13.21
C TYR A 75 -6.70 6.13 14.16
N SER A 76 -7.85 6.55 13.66
CA SER A 76 -9.07 6.58 14.50
C SER A 76 -9.48 5.20 14.95
N PHE A 77 -9.33 4.20 14.07
CA PHE A 77 -9.66 2.82 14.39
C PHE A 77 -8.68 2.24 15.43
N MET A 78 -7.38 2.36 15.21
CA MET A 78 -6.35 1.89 16.15
C MET A 78 -6.48 2.58 17.51
N PHE A 79 -6.74 3.88 17.53
CA PHE A 79 -6.93 4.63 18.78
C PHE A 79 -8.14 4.14 19.58
N LYS A 80 -9.29 3.96 18.93
CA LYS A 80 -10.49 3.38 19.56
C LYS A 80 -10.22 1.98 20.11
N ARG A 81 -9.49 1.15 19.34
CA ARG A 81 -9.12 -0.19 19.83
C ARG A 81 -8.17 -0.12 21.02
N ALA A 82 -7.24 0.83 21.04
CA ALA A 82 -6.36 1.05 22.19
C ALA A 82 -7.15 1.49 23.44
N GLN A 83 -8.19 2.31 23.29
CA GLN A 83 -9.11 2.65 24.39
C GLN A 83 -9.85 1.43 24.93
N GLU A 84 -10.45 0.63 24.04
CA GLU A 84 -11.19 -0.57 24.44
C GLU A 84 -10.30 -1.66 25.06
N ASN A 85 -9.01 -1.68 24.72
CA ASN A 85 -8.02 -2.60 25.28
C ASN A 85 -7.24 -2.02 26.48
N ASN A 86 -7.60 -0.84 26.99
CA ASN A 86 -6.96 -0.16 28.12
C ASN A 86 -5.43 -0.03 27.95
N CYS A 87 -4.98 0.42 26.78
CA CYS A 87 -3.54 0.61 26.49
C CYS A 87 -3.25 1.92 25.73
N VAL A 88 -4.14 2.92 25.82
CA VAL A 88 -4.04 4.17 25.06
C VAL A 88 -2.72 4.90 25.34
N GLU A 89 -2.37 5.11 26.60
CA GLU A 89 -1.16 5.83 26.98
C GLU A 89 0.09 5.20 26.37
N GLN A 90 0.27 3.89 26.56
CA GLN A 90 1.38 3.13 25.97
C GLN A 90 1.35 3.12 24.45
N PHE A 91 0.14 3.01 23.85
CA PHE A 91 -0.01 3.04 22.39
C PHE A 91 0.38 4.40 21.80
N LEU A 92 0.13 5.50 22.50
CA LEU A 92 0.43 6.86 22.07
C LEU A 92 1.90 7.29 22.30
N GLU A 93 2.76 6.43 22.84
CA GLU A 93 4.21 6.68 22.93
C GLU A 93 4.88 6.54 21.55
N LEU A 94 4.52 7.43 20.61
CA LEU A 94 4.96 7.39 19.20
C LEU A 94 5.87 8.57 18.83
N SER A 95 6.11 9.49 19.76
CA SER A 95 7.01 10.62 19.57
C SER A 95 8.48 10.16 19.42
N ARG A 96 9.31 11.04 18.86
CA ARG A 96 10.78 10.93 18.93
C ARG A 96 11.35 11.48 20.24
N ASN A 97 10.57 12.24 20.98
CA ASN A 97 10.95 12.70 22.31
C ASN A 97 10.70 11.59 23.33
N GLU A 98 11.63 11.39 24.23
CA GLU A 98 11.48 10.44 25.34
C GLU A 98 10.32 10.85 26.24
N ASP A 99 9.57 9.87 26.73
CA ASP A 99 8.45 10.03 27.69
C ASP A 99 7.31 10.95 27.20
N GLU A 100 7.21 11.22 25.91
CA GLU A 100 6.11 12.02 25.34
C GLU A 100 4.99 11.13 24.78
N VAL A 101 3.78 11.35 25.32
CA VAL A 101 2.55 10.71 24.85
C VAL A 101 1.90 11.60 23.77
N CYS A 102 1.64 11.02 22.60
CA CYS A 102 1.11 11.72 21.42
C CYS A 102 -0.41 11.89 21.47
N GLY A 103 -0.93 12.49 22.54
CA GLY A 103 -2.35 12.77 22.73
C GLY A 103 -2.55 13.80 23.82
N GLU A 104 -3.70 14.43 23.81
CA GLU A 104 -4.09 15.34 24.88
C GLU A 104 -4.88 14.59 25.95
N MET A 105 -4.51 14.76 27.19
CA MET A 105 -5.26 14.23 28.32
C MET A 105 -6.39 15.21 28.70
N GLU A 106 -7.61 14.72 28.72
CA GLU A 106 -8.79 15.48 29.14
C GLU A 106 -8.96 15.48 30.64
N GLU A 107 -9.83 16.36 31.15
CA GLU A 107 -10.09 16.52 32.60
C GLU A 107 -10.62 15.24 33.28
N ASP A 108 -11.28 14.38 32.52
CA ASP A 108 -11.80 13.09 32.98
C ASP A 108 -10.77 11.95 32.98
N GLY A 109 -9.52 12.24 32.56
CA GLY A 109 -8.42 11.28 32.46
C GLY A 109 -8.42 10.43 31.18
N THR A 110 -9.28 10.73 30.22
CA THR A 110 -9.26 10.11 28.90
C THR A 110 -8.29 10.83 27.97
N TYR A 111 -7.79 10.12 26.95
CA TYR A 111 -6.96 10.71 25.91
C TYR A 111 -7.81 10.98 24.66
N LYS A 112 -7.47 12.05 23.96
CA LYS A 112 -7.94 12.33 22.61
C LYS A 112 -6.76 12.52 21.65
N ILE A 113 -6.99 12.30 20.37
CA ILE A 113 -6.07 12.58 19.29
C ILE A 113 -6.59 13.74 18.43
N GLU A 114 -5.74 14.25 17.55
CA GLU A 114 -6.06 15.42 16.74
C GLU A 114 -7.20 15.14 15.74
N GLU A 115 -8.18 16.02 15.73
CA GLU A 115 -9.23 16.07 14.72
C GLU A 115 -9.17 17.40 13.98
N ALA A 116 -9.16 17.36 12.67
CA ALA A 116 -9.12 18.54 11.83
C ALA A 116 -10.06 18.41 10.64
N LYS A 117 -10.57 19.54 10.16
CA LYS A 117 -11.34 19.59 8.93
C LYS A 117 -10.55 20.32 7.87
N ILE A 118 -10.46 19.73 6.71
CA ILE A 118 -9.88 20.37 5.53
C ILE A 118 -10.93 20.56 4.44
N VAL A 119 -10.88 21.70 3.78
CA VAL A 119 -11.71 21.99 2.62
C VAL A 119 -10.80 22.06 1.41
N ILE A 120 -11.00 21.15 0.48
CA ILE A 120 -10.28 21.08 -0.80
C ILE A 120 -11.29 21.08 -1.95
N ALA A 121 -10.83 21.15 -3.19
CA ALA A 121 -11.70 21.21 -4.37
C ALA A 121 -12.71 20.06 -4.45
N SER A 122 -12.39 18.90 -3.90
CA SER A 122 -13.27 17.72 -3.84
C SER A 122 -14.26 17.72 -2.67
N GLY A 123 -14.28 18.74 -1.82
CA GLY A 123 -15.20 18.89 -0.69
C GLY A 123 -14.52 19.03 0.67
N GLU A 124 -15.34 18.92 1.72
CA GLU A 124 -14.90 18.93 3.12
C GLU A 124 -14.54 17.51 3.56
N HIS A 125 -13.43 17.37 4.30
CA HIS A 125 -12.94 16.10 4.82
C HIS A 125 -12.54 16.20 6.27
N ASP A 126 -13.04 15.28 7.08
CA ASP A 126 -12.62 15.11 8.47
C ASP A 126 -11.34 14.28 8.50
N LEU A 127 -10.33 14.77 9.19
CA LEU A 127 -9.05 14.10 9.42
C LEU A 127 -8.93 13.77 10.90
N CYS A 128 -8.49 12.56 11.19
CA CYS A 128 -8.19 12.12 12.54
C CYS A 128 -6.78 11.53 12.56
N PHE A 129 -5.87 12.11 13.32
CA PHE A 129 -4.46 11.69 13.31
C PHE A 129 -3.79 11.83 14.68
N ILE A 130 -2.73 11.04 14.85
CA ILE A 130 -1.87 11.09 16.04
C ILE A 130 -0.74 12.07 15.73
N LYS A 131 -0.68 13.20 16.45
CA LYS A 131 0.41 14.17 16.31
C LYS A 131 1.69 13.58 16.89
N MET A 132 2.64 13.24 16.06
CA MET A 132 3.90 12.59 16.44
C MET A 132 5.07 13.55 16.26
N PRO A 133 5.52 14.25 17.32
CA PRO A 133 6.67 15.16 17.24
C PRO A 133 7.90 14.46 16.69
N GLY A 134 8.60 15.12 15.77
CA GLY A 134 9.78 14.59 15.10
C GLY A 134 9.52 13.65 13.92
N ARG A 135 8.25 13.38 13.56
CA ARG A 135 7.89 12.56 12.40
C ARG A 135 6.96 13.31 11.46
N ILE A 136 7.22 13.21 10.17
CA ILE A 136 6.34 13.73 9.12
C ILE A 136 5.29 12.65 8.80
N GLN A 137 4.05 13.06 8.62
CA GLN A 137 2.98 12.14 8.23
C GLN A 137 2.39 12.56 6.89
N VAL A 138 2.25 11.62 5.98
CA VAL A 138 1.72 11.86 4.63
C VAL A 138 0.62 10.85 4.34
N ASP A 139 -0.61 11.33 4.23
CA ASP A 139 -1.72 10.52 3.72
C ASP A 139 -1.81 10.69 2.21
N LEU A 140 -1.44 9.65 1.48
CA LEU A 140 -1.40 9.68 0.02
C LEU A 140 -2.80 9.84 -0.60
N TYR A 141 -3.85 9.37 0.07
CA TYR A 141 -5.24 9.57 -0.38
C TYR A 141 -5.60 11.07 -0.44
N ASN A 142 -5.30 11.80 0.63
CA ASN A 142 -5.55 13.24 0.69
C ASN A 142 -4.65 14.03 -0.26
N TYR A 143 -3.39 13.62 -0.40
CA TYR A 143 -2.47 14.20 -1.38
C TYR A 143 -3.02 14.11 -2.80
N LEU A 144 -3.46 12.92 -3.21
CA LEU A 144 -4.01 12.68 -4.54
C LEU A 144 -5.32 13.44 -4.78
N ARG A 145 -6.19 13.54 -3.80
CA ARG A 145 -7.44 14.30 -3.90
C ARG A 145 -7.23 15.79 -4.04
N ARG A 146 -6.14 16.31 -3.48
CA ARG A 146 -5.78 17.72 -3.59
C ARG A 146 -5.20 18.05 -4.97
N ASP A 147 -4.27 17.21 -5.46
CA ASP A 147 -3.41 17.55 -6.59
C ASP A 147 -3.84 16.90 -7.92
N TYR A 148 -4.70 15.88 -7.88
CA TYR A 148 -5.13 15.14 -9.06
C TYR A 148 -6.66 15.09 -9.17
N ASN A 149 -7.16 15.26 -10.40
CA ASN A 149 -8.59 15.07 -10.69
C ASN A 149 -8.80 13.68 -11.30
N LEU A 150 -9.16 12.72 -10.47
CA LEU A 150 -9.34 11.32 -10.88
C LEU A 150 -10.81 10.91 -10.77
N PRO A 151 -11.30 10.04 -11.67
CA PRO A 151 -12.65 9.46 -11.59
C PRO A 151 -12.91 8.68 -10.31
N SER A 152 -11.87 8.07 -9.72
CA SER A 152 -11.91 7.33 -8.46
C SER A 152 -10.61 7.46 -7.70
N TYR A 153 -10.72 7.57 -6.38
CA TYR A 153 -9.58 7.60 -5.46
C TYR A 153 -9.45 6.30 -4.66
N LYS A 154 -10.05 5.21 -5.11
CA LYS A 154 -9.77 3.89 -4.55
C LYS A 154 -8.33 3.50 -4.88
N LEU A 155 -7.62 2.91 -3.92
CA LEU A 155 -6.19 2.54 -4.08
C LEU A 155 -5.95 1.74 -5.36
N ASP A 156 -6.85 0.81 -5.68
CA ASP A 156 -6.75 -0.02 -6.89
C ASP A 156 -6.79 0.80 -8.17
N TYR A 157 -7.75 1.73 -8.26
CA TYR A 157 -7.89 2.61 -9.42
C TYR A 157 -6.64 3.49 -9.58
N VAL A 158 -6.19 4.09 -8.48
CA VAL A 158 -5.00 4.94 -8.46
C VAL A 158 -3.76 4.13 -8.85
N ALA A 159 -3.62 2.94 -8.32
CA ALA A 159 -2.51 2.05 -8.65
C ALA A 159 -2.49 1.70 -10.15
N GLY A 160 -3.61 1.28 -10.70
CA GLY A 160 -3.74 1.00 -12.13
C GLY A 160 -3.44 2.22 -13.02
N GLN A 161 -3.81 3.41 -12.54
CA GLN A 161 -3.57 4.67 -13.26
C GLN A 161 -2.08 5.06 -13.28
N PHE A 162 -1.37 4.93 -12.17
CA PHE A 162 0.01 5.41 -12.03
C PHE A 162 1.06 4.31 -12.20
N ILE A 163 0.77 3.07 -11.82
CA ILE A 163 1.68 1.93 -11.97
C ILE A 163 1.31 1.18 -13.24
N GLY A 164 2.09 1.40 -14.25
CA GLY A 164 1.94 0.83 -15.58
C GLY A 164 2.84 1.53 -16.56
N ASP A 165 2.91 0.98 -17.77
CA ASP A 165 3.72 1.55 -18.85
C ASP A 165 3.18 1.10 -20.23
N ASN A 166 3.74 1.67 -21.29
CA ASN A 166 3.37 1.30 -22.63
C ASN A 166 3.91 -0.10 -22.97
N VAL A 167 3.07 -0.86 -23.68
CA VAL A 167 3.50 -2.08 -24.34
C VAL A 167 4.26 -1.68 -25.61
N LEU A 168 5.50 -2.13 -25.72
CA LEU A 168 6.36 -1.83 -26.87
C LEU A 168 6.23 -2.87 -27.97
N LYS A 169 6.09 -4.12 -27.55
CA LYS A 169 6.05 -5.30 -28.44
C LYS A 169 5.36 -6.44 -27.71
N ILE A 170 4.73 -7.30 -28.46
CA ILE A 170 4.22 -8.59 -27.99
C ILE A 170 4.81 -9.72 -28.82
N GLU A 171 5.06 -10.85 -28.20
CA GLU A 171 5.46 -12.09 -28.87
C GLU A 171 4.62 -13.25 -28.36
N HIS A 172 4.14 -14.07 -29.27
CA HIS A 172 3.42 -15.29 -28.93
C HIS A 172 4.37 -16.49 -28.97
N GLY A 173 4.20 -17.39 -28.01
CA GLY A 173 5.01 -18.60 -27.91
C GLY A 173 4.32 -19.67 -27.09
N GLU A 174 5.05 -20.70 -26.76
CA GLU A 174 4.62 -21.77 -25.87
C GLU A 174 5.64 -21.90 -24.72
N ASN A 175 5.16 -22.23 -23.53
CA ASN A 175 6.01 -22.58 -22.40
C ASN A 175 6.49 -24.05 -22.51
N ASP A 176 7.29 -24.51 -21.56
CA ASP A 176 7.84 -25.88 -21.50
C ASP A 176 6.74 -26.97 -21.48
N ASP A 177 5.57 -26.62 -20.96
CA ASP A 177 4.37 -27.49 -20.91
C ASP A 177 3.49 -27.40 -22.16
N LYS A 178 3.97 -26.75 -23.23
CA LYS A 178 3.24 -26.47 -24.49
C LYS A 178 1.95 -25.67 -24.31
N GLN A 179 1.87 -24.87 -23.28
CA GLN A 179 0.78 -23.94 -23.09
C GLN A 179 1.09 -22.64 -23.81
N GLN A 180 0.07 -22.06 -24.44
CA GLN A 180 0.18 -20.79 -25.14
C GLN A 180 0.50 -19.66 -24.15
N ILE A 181 1.45 -18.82 -24.50
CA ILE A 181 1.86 -17.67 -23.71
C ILE A 181 2.03 -16.43 -24.59
N THR A 182 1.90 -15.26 -23.96
CA THR A 182 2.25 -13.98 -24.58
C THR A 182 3.32 -13.30 -23.75
N THR A 183 4.42 -12.95 -24.40
CA THR A 183 5.49 -12.14 -23.81
C THR A 183 5.26 -10.67 -24.13
N ILE A 184 5.19 -9.85 -23.11
CA ILE A 184 4.96 -8.40 -23.17
C ILE A 184 6.27 -7.69 -22.91
N PHE A 185 6.70 -6.82 -23.82
CA PHE A 185 7.88 -5.98 -23.68
C PHE A 185 7.46 -4.56 -23.30
N THR A 186 8.14 -3.97 -22.31
CA THR A 186 7.85 -2.64 -21.75
C THR A 186 9.14 -1.92 -21.37
N LYS A 187 9.10 -0.63 -21.07
CA LYS A 187 10.29 0.10 -20.59
C LYS A 187 10.46 0.01 -19.08
N ASN A 188 9.36 -0.03 -18.34
CA ASN A 188 9.36 0.00 -16.89
C ASN A 188 8.46 -1.11 -16.34
N MET A 189 8.95 -1.84 -15.36
CA MET A 189 8.23 -2.89 -14.63
C MET A 189 8.17 -2.61 -13.12
N MET A 190 8.29 -1.34 -12.73
CA MET A 190 8.24 -0.96 -11.32
C MET A 190 6.85 -1.24 -10.74
N GLY A 191 6.83 -1.86 -9.58
CA GLY A 191 5.59 -2.15 -8.83
C GLY A 191 4.90 -3.46 -9.23
N VAL A 192 5.50 -4.26 -10.11
CA VAL A 192 4.97 -5.59 -10.45
C VAL A 192 6.02 -6.69 -10.21
N HIS A 193 5.54 -7.87 -9.93
CA HIS A 193 6.32 -9.10 -9.72
C HIS A 193 5.54 -10.31 -10.26
N GLU A 194 6.13 -11.48 -10.22
CA GLU A 194 5.43 -12.72 -10.57
C GLU A 194 4.23 -12.93 -9.64
N GLY A 195 3.09 -13.28 -10.21
CA GLY A 195 1.81 -13.39 -9.52
C GLY A 195 0.99 -12.09 -9.47
N THR A 196 1.55 -10.94 -9.90
CA THR A 196 0.81 -9.69 -9.99
C THR A 196 -0.23 -9.73 -11.10
N TYR A 197 -1.42 -9.20 -10.83
CA TYR A 197 -2.46 -8.99 -11.85
C TYR A 197 -2.28 -7.66 -12.55
N ILE A 198 -2.48 -7.67 -13.85
CA ILE A 198 -2.47 -6.47 -14.71
C ILE A 198 -3.69 -6.48 -15.63
N HIS A 199 -4.01 -5.31 -16.16
CA HIS A 199 -4.95 -5.14 -17.26
C HIS A 199 -4.28 -4.40 -18.43
N PHE A 200 -4.92 -4.40 -19.59
CA PHE A 200 -4.47 -3.62 -20.74
C PHE A 200 -5.51 -2.60 -21.16
N GLU A 201 -5.01 -1.46 -21.59
CA GLU A 201 -5.78 -0.36 -22.17
C GLU A 201 -5.31 -0.12 -23.61
N GLU A 202 -6.24 -0.02 -24.55
CA GLU A 202 -6.01 0.39 -25.91
C GLU A 202 -6.45 1.83 -26.10
N ILE A 203 -5.49 2.71 -26.37
CA ILE A 203 -5.68 4.15 -26.39
C ILE A 203 -5.59 4.67 -27.83
N SER A 204 -6.66 5.31 -28.29
CA SER A 204 -6.69 6.07 -29.56
C SER A 204 -7.28 7.45 -29.32
N HIS A 205 -8.47 7.73 -29.80
CA HIS A 205 -9.25 8.93 -29.45
C HIS A 205 -9.98 8.78 -28.11
N SER A 206 -10.26 7.53 -27.70
CA SER A 206 -10.72 7.10 -26.39
C SER A 206 -9.77 6.07 -25.80
N SER A 207 -9.86 5.82 -24.51
CA SER A 207 -9.18 4.72 -23.83
C SER A 207 -10.21 3.63 -23.54
N ASP A 208 -9.98 2.46 -24.09
CA ASP A 208 -10.84 1.29 -23.91
C ASP A 208 -10.06 0.16 -23.24
N TYR A 209 -10.66 -0.45 -22.21
CA TYR A 209 -10.06 -1.61 -21.58
C TYR A 209 -10.14 -2.84 -22.50
N TYR A 210 -9.00 -3.47 -22.73
CA TYR A 210 -8.94 -4.72 -23.46
C TYR A 210 -9.78 -5.81 -22.79
N LYS A 211 -10.60 -6.53 -23.56
CA LYS A 211 -11.53 -7.56 -23.05
C LYS A 211 -12.35 -7.08 -21.84
N GLN A 212 -12.85 -5.83 -21.88
CA GLN A 212 -13.68 -5.24 -20.81
C GLN A 212 -13.00 -5.20 -19.45
N GLY A 213 -11.69 -5.04 -19.39
CA GLY A 213 -10.92 -4.97 -18.15
C GLY A 213 -10.53 -6.34 -17.60
N ALA A 214 -10.45 -7.35 -18.45
CA ALA A 214 -9.92 -8.65 -18.05
C ALA A 214 -8.55 -8.52 -17.40
N LYS A 215 -8.33 -9.30 -16.36
CA LYS A 215 -7.08 -9.33 -15.60
C LYS A 215 -6.20 -10.48 -16.05
N PHE A 216 -4.91 -10.21 -16.14
CA PHE A 216 -3.89 -11.15 -16.58
C PHE A 216 -2.85 -11.29 -15.49
N ILE A 217 -2.50 -12.52 -15.14
CA ILE A 217 -1.48 -12.79 -14.13
C ILE A 217 -0.09 -12.83 -14.77
N ILE A 218 0.88 -12.18 -14.17
CA ILE A 218 2.29 -12.26 -14.58
C ILE A 218 2.85 -13.61 -14.10
N ARG A 219 3.26 -14.47 -15.02
CA ARG A 219 3.81 -15.80 -14.73
C ARG A 219 5.30 -15.80 -14.51
N SER A 220 6.02 -15.01 -15.27
CA SER A 220 7.47 -14.84 -15.15
C SER A 220 7.89 -13.47 -15.61
N MET A 221 9.05 -13.02 -15.15
CA MET A 221 9.60 -11.72 -15.50
C MET A 221 11.07 -11.83 -15.87
N ASN A 222 11.48 -11.06 -16.88
CA ASN A 222 12.87 -10.91 -17.27
C ASN A 222 13.27 -9.43 -17.18
N LYS A 223 14.11 -9.10 -16.20
CA LYS A 223 14.56 -7.72 -15.92
C LYS A 223 15.55 -7.21 -16.99
N GLU A 224 16.30 -8.10 -17.63
CA GLU A 224 17.27 -7.72 -18.66
C GLU A 224 16.57 -7.29 -19.94
N THR A 225 15.62 -8.10 -20.41
CA THR A 225 14.82 -7.81 -21.61
C THR A 225 13.67 -6.85 -21.33
N LYS A 226 13.41 -6.54 -20.07
CA LYS A 226 12.25 -5.74 -19.63
C LYS A 226 10.95 -6.30 -20.17
N SER A 227 10.73 -7.57 -19.92
CA SER A 227 9.55 -8.29 -20.39
C SER A 227 8.93 -9.14 -19.28
N PHE A 228 7.66 -9.43 -19.44
CA PHE A 228 6.94 -10.37 -18.59
C PHE A 228 6.02 -11.26 -19.43
N VAL A 229 5.68 -12.41 -18.90
CA VAL A 229 4.90 -13.44 -19.59
C VAL A 229 3.53 -13.56 -18.93
N ILE A 230 2.49 -13.64 -19.75
CA ILE A 230 1.10 -13.93 -19.34
C ILE A 230 0.60 -15.17 -20.10
N ASP A 231 -0.46 -15.78 -19.53
CA ASP A 231 -1.09 -16.95 -20.14
C ASP A 231 -1.83 -16.59 -21.44
N ASN A 232 -1.96 -17.59 -22.31
CA ASN A 232 -2.66 -17.56 -23.59
C ASN A 232 -2.02 -16.65 -24.65
N HIS A 233 -2.49 -16.80 -25.89
CA HIS A 233 -2.17 -15.87 -26.96
C HIS A 233 -3.13 -14.66 -26.90
N GLU A 234 -2.64 -13.54 -26.40
CA GLU A 234 -3.41 -12.31 -26.27
C GLU A 234 -3.13 -11.38 -27.47
N HIS A 235 -4.19 -11.00 -28.18
CA HIS A 235 -4.10 -10.21 -29.40
C HIS A 235 -4.43 -8.74 -29.13
N LEU A 236 -3.47 -8.02 -28.54
CA LEU A 236 -3.58 -6.58 -28.33
C LEU A 236 -3.46 -5.82 -29.65
N ASN A 237 -4.28 -4.81 -29.85
CA ASN A 237 -4.22 -4.00 -31.08
C ASN A 237 -3.02 -3.02 -31.04
N MET A 238 -1.88 -3.48 -31.53
CA MET A 238 -0.64 -2.70 -31.58
C MET A 238 -0.64 -1.55 -32.59
N GLU A 239 -1.70 -1.37 -33.39
CA GLU A 239 -1.91 -0.15 -34.19
C GLU A 239 -2.33 1.03 -33.33
N LYS A 240 -2.92 0.75 -32.16
CA LYS A 240 -3.19 1.71 -31.10
C LYS A 240 -2.02 1.80 -30.13
N LYS A 241 -2.01 2.85 -29.32
CA LYS A 241 -1.14 2.88 -28.15
C LYS A 241 -1.70 1.93 -27.10
N VAL A 242 -0.97 0.88 -26.78
CA VAL A 242 -1.35 -0.08 -25.74
C VAL A 242 -0.57 0.22 -24.47
N ARG A 243 -1.28 0.24 -23.34
CA ARG A 243 -0.71 0.40 -22.01
C ARG A 243 -1.12 -0.78 -21.13
N TRP A 244 -0.21 -1.26 -20.31
CA TRP A 244 -0.56 -2.13 -19.20
C TRP A 244 -0.63 -1.32 -17.90
N GLY A 245 -1.51 -1.69 -17.02
CA GLY A 245 -1.64 -1.11 -15.68
C GLY A 245 -1.86 -2.19 -14.63
N LEU A 246 -1.45 -1.87 -13.39
CA LEU A 246 -1.69 -2.77 -12.26
C LEU A 246 -3.21 -3.01 -12.11
N ALA A 247 -3.58 -4.26 -11.88
CA ALA A 247 -4.93 -4.65 -11.52
C ALA A 247 -4.94 -5.25 -10.10
N LYS A 248 -6.03 -5.03 -9.37
CA LYS A 248 -6.16 -5.59 -8.02
C LYS A 248 -6.45 -7.09 -8.07
N ASP A 249 -5.92 -7.80 -7.08
CA ASP A 249 -6.38 -9.13 -6.72
C ASP A 249 -7.87 -9.07 -6.32
N ASP A 250 -8.62 -10.13 -6.64
CA ASP A 250 -10.05 -10.21 -6.32
C ASP A 250 -10.30 -10.64 -4.85
N VAL A 251 -9.51 -10.14 -3.92
CA VAL A 251 -9.69 -10.38 -2.49
C VAL A 251 -10.68 -9.37 -1.94
N THR A 252 -11.88 -9.83 -1.63
CA THR A 252 -12.92 -8.97 -1.05
C THR A 252 -12.73 -8.80 0.47
N PRO A 253 -13.27 -7.74 1.09
CA PRO A 253 -13.27 -7.62 2.54
C PRO A 253 -13.87 -8.83 3.25
N GLN A 254 -14.89 -9.45 2.66
CA GLN A 254 -15.51 -10.68 3.19
C GLN A 254 -14.53 -11.87 3.16
N ASP A 255 -13.71 -11.98 2.11
CA ASP A 255 -12.65 -13.00 2.03
C ASP A 255 -11.57 -12.76 3.08
N ILE A 256 -11.16 -11.50 3.30
CA ILE A 256 -10.21 -11.14 4.35
C ILE A 256 -10.73 -11.60 5.72
N PHE A 257 -11.99 -11.26 6.07
CA PHE A 257 -12.59 -11.68 7.33
C PHE A 257 -12.69 -13.19 7.45
N ARG A 258 -13.09 -13.87 6.38
CA ARG A 258 -13.19 -15.34 6.36
C ARG A 258 -11.85 -16.00 6.58
N LEU A 259 -10.82 -15.61 5.82
CA LEU A 259 -9.47 -16.17 5.88
C LEU A 259 -8.78 -15.86 7.22
N ALA A 260 -8.94 -14.66 7.76
CA ALA A 260 -8.37 -14.28 9.06
C ALA A 260 -8.86 -15.17 10.21
N ASN A 261 -10.09 -15.69 10.12
CA ASN A 261 -10.70 -16.56 11.12
C ASN A 261 -10.44 -18.06 10.90
N GLN A 262 -9.69 -18.43 9.87
CA GLN A 262 -9.32 -19.81 9.55
C GLN A 262 -7.95 -20.18 10.19
N GLY A 263 -7.16 -20.95 9.49
CA GLY A 263 -5.86 -21.42 9.96
C GLY A 263 -4.70 -20.42 9.77
N PRO A 264 -3.50 -20.80 10.22
CA PRO A 264 -2.31 -19.96 10.05
C PRO A 264 -1.89 -19.81 8.59
N ASP A 265 -2.21 -20.76 7.72
CA ASP A 265 -1.88 -20.70 6.29
C ASP A 265 -2.78 -19.69 5.57
N GLU A 266 -4.08 -19.66 5.87
CA GLU A 266 -5.01 -18.68 5.34
C GLU A 266 -4.69 -17.27 5.85
N ARG A 267 -4.27 -17.15 7.12
CA ARG A 267 -3.78 -15.86 7.63
C ARG A 267 -2.51 -15.39 6.92
N ALA A 268 -1.63 -16.29 6.48
CA ALA A 268 -0.47 -15.92 5.68
C ALA A 268 -0.84 -15.33 4.32
N LEU A 269 -1.94 -15.76 3.69
CA LEU A 269 -2.44 -15.15 2.46
C LEU A 269 -2.89 -13.70 2.71
N VAL A 270 -3.64 -13.46 3.79
CA VAL A 270 -4.08 -12.10 4.16
C VAL A 270 -2.87 -11.23 4.54
N ALA A 271 -1.91 -11.77 5.27
CA ALA A 271 -0.68 -11.07 5.64
C ALA A 271 0.13 -10.64 4.42
N LYS A 272 0.29 -11.53 3.45
CA LYS A 272 0.93 -11.23 2.16
C LYS A 272 0.20 -10.10 1.42
N TYR A 273 -1.11 -10.17 1.33
CA TYR A 273 -1.93 -9.13 0.72
C TYR A 273 -1.75 -7.78 1.42
N CYS A 274 -1.75 -7.76 2.74
CA CYS A 274 -1.52 -6.55 3.53
C CYS A 274 -0.14 -5.91 3.25
N ILE A 275 0.92 -6.72 3.16
CA ILE A 275 2.26 -6.24 2.80
C ILE A 275 2.30 -5.71 1.36
N GLN A 276 1.61 -6.35 0.43
CA GLN A 276 1.53 -5.86 -0.95
C GLN A 276 0.86 -4.50 -1.04
N ASP A 277 -0.23 -4.28 -0.31
CA ASP A 277 -0.91 -2.97 -0.24
C ASP A 277 0.02 -1.89 0.36
N CYS A 278 0.79 -2.21 1.41
CA CYS A 278 1.77 -1.28 1.98
C CYS A 278 2.88 -0.92 0.98
N ASN A 279 3.43 -1.92 0.29
CA ASN A 279 4.47 -1.71 -0.73
C ASN A 279 3.94 -0.90 -1.92
N LEU A 280 2.67 -1.07 -2.25
CA LEU A 280 2.01 -0.31 -3.30
C LEU A 280 2.00 1.20 -3.01
N VAL A 281 1.81 1.59 -1.74
CA VAL A 281 1.90 3.00 -1.32
C VAL A 281 3.30 3.55 -1.58
N HIS A 282 4.37 2.81 -1.27
CA HIS A 282 5.74 3.22 -1.58
C HIS A 282 5.96 3.39 -3.10
N HIS A 283 5.46 2.46 -3.91
CA HIS A 283 5.59 2.55 -5.36
C HIS A 283 4.86 3.77 -5.92
N LEU A 284 3.68 4.08 -5.40
CA LEU A 284 2.93 5.29 -5.77
C LEU A 284 3.67 6.55 -5.33
N MET A 285 4.14 6.63 -4.09
CA MET A 285 4.92 7.75 -3.56
C MET A 285 6.15 8.06 -4.44
N ASN A 286 6.88 7.01 -4.84
CA ASN A 286 8.04 7.14 -5.72
C ASN A 286 7.64 7.52 -7.14
N LYS A 287 6.51 6.98 -7.64
CA LYS A 287 6.06 7.25 -9.02
C LYS A 287 5.64 8.69 -9.24
N ILE A 288 5.04 9.31 -8.23
CA ILE A 288 4.56 10.70 -8.29
C ILE A 288 5.49 11.68 -7.56
N ASP A 289 6.68 11.22 -7.15
CA ASP A 289 7.75 12.02 -6.52
C ASP A 289 7.30 12.87 -5.32
N VAL A 290 6.43 12.35 -4.46
CA VAL A 290 5.82 13.09 -3.34
C VAL A 290 6.86 13.68 -2.42
N VAL A 291 7.80 12.86 -1.94
CA VAL A 291 8.83 13.30 -0.98
C VAL A 291 9.79 14.29 -1.61
N THR A 292 10.21 14.04 -2.85
CA THR A 292 11.06 14.98 -3.62
C THR A 292 10.34 16.31 -3.79
N GLY A 293 9.05 16.30 -4.12
CA GLY A 293 8.24 17.51 -4.25
C GLY A 293 8.20 18.33 -2.96
N PHE A 294 8.03 17.70 -1.80
CA PHE A 294 8.06 18.39 -0.51
C PHE A 294 9.44 18.97 -0.20
N ILE A 295 10.53 18.21 -0.44
CA ILE A 295 11.89 18.68 -0.23
C ILE A 295 12.19 19.90 -1.12
N GLU A 296 11.85 19.86 -2.39
CA GLU A 296 12.09 20.99 -3.30
C GLU A 296 11.23 22.21 -2.94
N MET A 297 10.00 22.01 -2.52
CA MET A 297 9.15 23.11 -2.03
C MET A 297 9.73 23.73 -0.76
N ALA A 298 10.17 22.93 0.20
CA ALA A 298 10.82 23.41 1.42
C ALA A 298 12.07 24.25 1.12
N LYS A 299 12.90 23.79 0.17
CA LYS A 299 14.07 24.56 -0.30
C LYS A 299 13.69 25.91 -0.90
N ILE A 300 12.68 25.96 -1.77
CA ILE A 300 12.21 27.19 -2.41
C ILE A 300 11.66 28.16 -1.36
N CYS A 301 10.89 27.65 -0.41
CA CYS A 301 10.27 28.46 0.64
C CYS A 301 11.21 28.78 1.81
N SER A 302 12.42 28.21 1.84
CA SER A 302 13.40 28.34 2.94
C SER A 302 12.80 27.97 4.31
N VAL A 303 12.00 26.90 4.33
CA VAL A 303 11.41 26.31 5.55
C VAL A 303 12.01 24.91 5.77
N PRO A 304 12.03 24.45 7.05
CA PRO A 304 12.53 23.12 7.37
C PRO A 304 11.65 22.00 6.80
#